data_18b5b60146cc1b67f85fa3308b3718c2
#
_entry.id   18b5b60146cc1b67f85fa3308b3718c2
#
_cell.length_a   1.000
_cell.length_b   1.000
_cell.length_c   1.000
_cell.angle_alpha   90.00
_cell.angle_beta   90.00
_cell.angle_gamma   90.00
#
_symmetry.space_group_name_H-M   'P 1'
#
loop_
_entity.id
_entity.type
_entity.pdbx_description
1 polymer ?
#
loop_
_entity_poly.entity_id
_entity_poly.type
_entity_poly.pdbx_seq_one_letter_code
_entity_poly.pdbx_strand_id
1 'polypeptide(L)'
;MALLNILCYPDPRLHTVAKPVTQFDDALRALVADMTETMYDAQGIGLAATQINVHQRVVVIDTSEERNQPLVLINPEITWASEERVKGEEGCLSVPGIYDGVERSVAVKLKAADEHGKVREIDAEGMLAVCMQHELDHLMGKVFVEYLSPLKLSLIHISEPTRRS
;
A
#
# COMPACT_ATOMS: atom_id res chain seq x y z
N MET A 1 16.34 13.40 -0.34
CA MET A 1 15.53 12.19 -0.24
C MET A 1 16.13 11.27 0.81
N ALA A 2 15.29 10.58 1.54
CA ALA A 2 15.72 9.75 2.65
C ALA A 2 15.01 8.40 2.61
N LEU A 3 15.69 7.37 3.09
CA LEU A 3 15.07 6.06 3.29
C LEU A 3 14.34 6.05 4.63
N LEU A 4 13.13 5.53 4.63
CA LEU A 4 12.25 5.50 5.78
C LEU A 4 12.14 4.08 6.32
N ASN A 5 11.90 3.95 7.62
CA ASN A 5 11.68 2.64 8.24
C ASN A 5 10.28 2.15 7.93
N ILE A 6 10.18 0.90 7.46
CA ILE A 6 8.89 0.27 7.18
C ILE A 6 8.45 -0.52 8.40
N LEU A 7 7.25 -0.21 8.89
CA LEU A 7 6.64 -0.94 10.00
C LEU A 7 6.34 -2.37 9.56
N CYS A 8 6.56 -3.33 10.47
CA CYS A 8 6.32 -4.75 10.19
C CYS A 8 5.18 -5.28 11.06
N TYR A 9 4.31 -6.09 10.45
CA TYR A 9 3.22 -6.77 11.15
C TYR A 9 3.82 -7.67 12.26
N PRO A 10 3.31 -7.70 13.48
CA PRO A 10 2.00 -7.18 13.90
C PRO A 10 2.04 -5.81 14.61
N ASP A 11 2.90 -4.90 14.19
CA ASP A 11 2.97 -3.57 14.81
C ASP A 11 1.58 -2.93 14.80
N PRO A 12 1.05 -2.52 15.97
CA PRO A 12 -0.31 -1.97 16.04
C PRO A 12 -0.50 -0.67 15.25
N ARG A 13 0.57 0.06 14.95
CA ARG A 13 0.48 1.28 14.15
C ARG A 13 0.03 1.01 12.72
N LEU A 14 0.19 -0.22 12.23
CA LEU A 14 -0.34 -0.62 10.92
C LEU A 14 -1.87 -0.64 10.88
N HIS A 15 -2.52 -0.64 12.02
CA HIS A 15 -3.98 -0.65 12.13
C HIS A 15 -4.58 0.75 12.32
N THR A 16 -3.79 1.79 12.12
CA THR A 16 -4.26 3.17 12.20
C THR A 16 -4.91 3.59 10.89
N VAL A 17 -6.11 4.17 10.99
CA VAL A 17 -6.80 4.70 9.82
C VAL A 17 -6.16 6.04 9.43
N ALA A 18 -5.83 6.18 8.15
CA ALA A 18 -5.18 7.38 7.63
C ALA A 18 -6.18 8.52 7.46
N LYS A 19 -5.69 9.74 7.65
CA LYS A 19 -6.49 10.97 7.50
C LYS A 19 -6.28 11.57 6.12
N PRO A 20 -7.27 12.27 5.56
CA PRO A 20 -7.11 12.95 4.29
C PRO A 20 -6.00 14.00 4.34
N VAL A 21 -5.31 14.15 3.22
CA VAL A 21 -4.34 15.23 3.03
C VAL A 21 -5.10 16.50 2.69
N THR A 22 -4.78 17.59 3.38
CA THR A 22 -5.43 18.89 3.16
C THR A 22 -4.50 19.96 2.62
N GLN A 23 -3.17 19.73 2.67
CA GLN A 23 -2.17 20.69 2.19
C GLN A 23 -1.25 20.01 1.19
N PHE A 24 -1.18 20.55 0.00
CA PHE A 24 -0.32 20.05 -1.08
C PHE A 24 0.91 20.94 -1.20
N ASP A 25 1.78 20.83 -0.20
CA ASP A 25 2.94 21.69 -0.02
C ASP A 25 4.26 20.94 -0.28
N ASP A 26 5.37 21.61 -0.03
CA ASP A 26 6.70 21.03 -0.24
C ASP A 26 6.96 19.84 0.71
N ALA A 27 6.40 19.88 1.92
CA ALA A 27 6.53 18.76 2.86
C ALA A 27 5.87 17.51 2.32
N LEU A 28 4.70 17.63 1.68
CA LEU A 28 4.04 16.51 1.05
C LEU A 28 4.86 15.95 -0.11
N ARG A 29 5.41 16.83 -0.94
CA ARG A 29 6.24 16.39 -2.07
C ARG A 29 7.52 15.70 -1.60
N ALA A 30 8.10 16.17 -0.51
CA ALA A 30 9.26 15.51 0.11
C ALA A 30 8.88 14.12 0.64
N LEU A 31 7.71 13.99 1.29
CA LEU A 31 7.21 12.71 1.76
C LEU A 31 7.04 11.72 0.60
N VAL A 32 6.43 12.17 -0.49
CA VAL A 32 6.23 11.34 -1.69
C VAL A 32 7.57 10.86 -2.25
N ALA A 33 8.56 11.75 -2.33
CA ALA A 33 9.89 11.39 -2.82
C ALA A 33 10.56 10.36 -1.91
N ASP A 34 10.48 10.54 -0.60
CA ASP A 34 11.06 9.61 0.37
C ASP A 34 10.36 8.24 0.32
N MET A 35 9.03 8.22 0.19
CA MET A 35 8.26 7.00 0.05
C MET A 35 8.64 6.24 -1.23
N THR A 36 8.77 6.96 -2.33
CA THR A 36 9.12 6.36 -3.62
C THR A 36 10.51 5.73 -3.55
N GLU A 37 11.48 6.44 -2.99
CA GLU A 37 12.83 5.92 -2.82
C GLU A 37 12.85 4.70 -1.90
N THR A 38 12.11 4.75 -0.80
CA THR A 38 12.00 3.64 0.15
C THR A 38 11.39 2.41 -0.50
N MET A 39 10.31 2.60 -1.28
CA MET A 39 9.67 1.51 -2.01
C MET A 39 10.65 0.83 -2.97
N TYR A 40 11.39 1.60 -3.76
CA TYR A 40 12.35 1.02 -4.71
C TYR A 40 13.51 0.33 -3.99
N ASP A 41 14.03 0.93 -2.93
CA ASP A 41 15.12 0.33 -2.16
C ASP A 41 14.69 -1.02 -1.59
N ALA A 42 13.46 -1.15 -1.15
CA ALA A 42 12.92 -2.39 -0.59
C ALA A 42 12.41 -3.35 -1.67
N GLN A 43 12.53 -2.99 -2.96
CA GLN A 43 12.07 -3.80 -4.09
C GLN A 43 10.57 -4.07 -4.07
N GLY A 44 9.80 -3.13 -3.52
CA GLY A 44 8.35 -3.20 -3.50
C GLY A 44 7.72 -2.57 -4.73
N ILE A 45 6.45 -2.89 -4.99
CA ILE A 45 5.68 -2.29 -6.08
C ILE A 45 4.67 -1.28 -5.58
N GLY A 46 4.45 -1.21 -4.28
CA GLY A 46 3.55 -0.24 -3.66
C GLY A 46 3.94 0.02 -2.22
N LEU A 47 3.60 1.21 -1.74
CA LEU A 47 3.84 1.60 -0.36
C LEU A 47 2.80 2.64 0.04
N ALA A 48 2.13 2.39 1.17
CA ALA A 48 1.21 3.35 1.78
C ALA A 48 1.89 4.08 2.93
N ALA A 49 1.53 5.32 3.16
CA ALA A 49 2.15 6.14 4.19
C ALA A 49 2.00 5.53 5.60
N THR A 50 0.90 4.82 5.85
CA THR A 50 0.71 4.12 7.13
C THR A 50 1.88 3.18 7.44
N GLN A 51 2.46 2.55 6.41
CA GLN A 51 3.57 1.60 6.60
C GLN A 51 4.87 2.25 7.06
N ILE A 52 4.97 3.56 6.94
CA ILE A 52 6.14 4.32 7.44
C ILE A 52 5.75 5.25 8.58
N ASN A 53 4.66 4.90 9.26
CA ASN A 53 4.15 5.61 10.43
C ASN A 53 3.71 7.05 10.14
N VAL A 54 3.26 7.31 8.93
CA VAL A 54 2.62 8.58 8.54
C VAL A 54 1.17 8.26 8.22
N HIS A 55 0.26 8.72 9.05
CA HIS A 55 -1.14 8.30 8.96
C HIS A 55 -1.95 9.31 8.12
N GLN A 56 -1.51 9.47 6.88
CA GLN A 56 -2.15 10.29 5.86
C GLN A 56 -2.43 9.45 4.62
N ARG A 57 -3.45 9.83 3.88
CA ARG A 57 -3.89 9.07 2.70
C ARG A 57 -2.97 9.35 1.51
N VAL A 58 -1.78 8.78 1.56
CA VAL A 58 -0.76 8.88 0.52
C VAL A 58 -0.28 7.48 0.16
N VAL A 59 -0.25 7.19 -1.13
CA VAL A 59 0.20 5.89 -1.67
C VAL A 59 1.09 6.15 -2.87
N VAL A 60 2.15 5.36 -3.02
CA VAL A 60 2.97 5.31 -4.23
C VAL A 60 2.96 3.88 -4.76
N ILE A 61 2.85 3.73 -6.08
CA ILE A 61 2.77 2.43 -6.76
C ILE A 61 3.59 2.50 -8.05
N ASP A 62 4.35 1.45 -8.33
CA ASP A 62 4.98 1.28 -9.62
C ASP A 62 4.95 -0.21 -10.00
N THR A 63 4.07 -0.55 -10.93
CA THR A 63 3.94 -1.90 -11.46
C THR A 63 4.65 -2.05 -12.81
N SER A 64 5.39 -1.03 -13.28
CA SER A 64 6.13 -1.10 -14.53
C SER A 64 7.30 -2.06 -14.44
N GLU A 65 7.67 -2.70 -15.55
CA GLU A 65 8.79 -3.62 -15.59
C GLU A 65 10.12 -2.91 -15.34
N GLU A 66 10.26 -1.69 -15.84
CA GLU A 66 11.50 -0.93 -15.73
C GLU A 66 11.65 -0.16 -14.42
N ARG A 67 10.61 -0.15 -13.61
CA ARG A 67 10.63 0.50 -12.29
C ARG A 67 10.97 1.98 -12.39
N ASN A 68 10.37 2.67 -13.36
CA ASN A 68 10.63 4.07 -13.64
C ASN A 68 9.37 4.89 -13.87
N GLN A 69 8.19 4.36 -13.52
CA GLN A 69 6.91 5.03 -13.70
C GLN A 69 6.11 5.03 -12.40
N PRO A 70 6.59 5.74 -11.36
CA PRO A 70 5.87 5.78 -10.09
C PRO A 70 4.55 6.54 -10.24
N LEU A 71 3.50 5.97 -9.68
CA LEU A 71 2.18 6.57 -9.64
C LEU A 71 1.92 7.06 -8.23
N VAL A 72 1.60 8.33 -8.07
CA VAL A 72 1.32 8.96 -6.78
C VAL A 72 -0.18 9.10 -6.63
N LEU A 73 -0.72 8.59 -5.52
CA LEU A 73 -2.15 8.61 -5.23
C LEU A 73 -2.37 9.28 -3.88
N ILE A 74 -2.97 10.47 -3.89
CA ILE A 74 -3.28 11.21 -2.68
C ILE A 74 -4.78 11.31 -2.52
N ASN A 75 -5.26 11.00 -1.33
CA ASN A 75 -6.68 10.87 -1.02
C ASN A 75 -7.39 9.92 -2.00
N PRO A 76 -6.82 8.73 -2.24
CA PRO A 76 -7.41 7.81 -3.22
C PRO A 76 -8.77 7.29 -2.74
N GLU A 77 -9.66 7.12 -3.71
CA GLU A 77 -11.01 6.62 -3.46
C GLU A 77 -11.41 5.72 -4.63
N ILE A 78 -11.83 4.50 -4.33
CA ILE A 78 -12.36 3.59 -5.33
C ILE A 78 -13.80 4.00 -5.59
N THR A 79 -14.09 4.41 -6.83
CA THR A 79 -15.42 4.84 -7.22
C THR A 79 -16.22 3.71 -7.87
N TRP A 80 -15.54 2.66 -8.34
CA TRP A 80 -16.16 1.47 -8.90
C TRP A 80 -15.19 0.30 -8.80
N ALA A 81 -15.72 -0.87 -8.51
CA ALA A 81 -14.95 -2.11 -8.49
C ALA A 81 -15.73 -3.21 -9.20
N SER A 82 -15.05 -4.03 -10.00
CA SER A 82 -15.71 -5.12 -10.72
C SER A 82 -16.26 -6.16 -9.76
N GLU A 83 -17.35 -6.82 -10.17
CA GLU A 83 -17.88 -7.96 -9.43
C GLU A 83 -16.98 -9.18 -9.62
N GLU A 84 -16.37 -9.30 -10.79
CA GLU A 84 -15.42 -10.35 -11.06
C GLU A 84 -14.20 -10.19 -10.17
N ARG A 85 -13.78 -11.27 -9.54
CA ARG A 85 -12.65 -11.26 -8.62
C ARG A 85 -11.60 -12.27 -9.06
N VAL A 86 -10.36 -11.97 -8.72
CA VAL A 86 -9.24 -12.87 -8.98
C VAL A 86 -8.54 -13.13 -7.65
N LYS A 87 -8.15 -14.39 -7.45
CA LYS A 87 -7.34 -14.78 -6.31
C LYS A 87 -5.89 -14.81 -6.78
N GLY A 88 -5.08 -13.89 -6.25
CA GLY A 88 -3.68 -13.80 -6.58
C GLY A 88 -2.81 -13.83 -5.33
N GLU A 89 -1.58 -14.27 -5.50
CA GLU A 89 -0.63 -14.28 -4.40
C GLU A 89 -0.15 -12.86 -4.13
N GLU A 90 -0.27 -12.43 -2.87
CA GLU A 90 0.15 -11.10 -2.44
C GLU A 90 1.26 -11.20 -1.41
N GLY A 91 2.17 -10.24 -1.49
CA GLY A 91 3.17 -9.99 -0.47
C GLY A 91 3.12 -8.53 -0.07
N CYS A 92 3.79 -8.18 1.02
CA CYS A 92 3.76 -6.82 1.54
C CYS A 92 5.10 -6.51 2.21
N LEU A 93 5.60 -5.29 2.01
CA LEU A 93 6.85 -4.87 2.65
C LEU A 93 6.73 -4.88 4.19
N SER A 94 5.53 -4.75 4.72
CA SER A 94 5.27 -4.83 6.16
C SER A 94 5.16 -6.27 6.68
N VAL A 95 5.15 -7.27 5.80
CA VAL A 95 5.10 -8.69 6.15
C VAL A 95 6.12 -9.44 5.28
N PRO A 96 7.43 -9.19 5.50
CA PRO A 96 8.46 -9.76 4.64
C PRO A 96 8.45 -11.30 4.65
N GLY A 97 8.60 -11.88 3.45
CA GLY A 97 8.72 -13.33 3.30
C GLY A 97 7.42 -14.09 3.37
N ILE A 98 6.28 -13.42 3.56
CA ILE A 98 4.97 -14.05 3.62
C ILE A 98 4.19 -13.70 2.36
N TYR A 99 3.73 -14.73 1.65
CA TYR A 99 2.94 -14.58 0.43
C TYR A 99 1.75 -15.53 0.52
N ASP A 100 0.57 -15.04 0.18
CA ASP A 100 -0.62 -15.91 0.14
C ASP A 100 -1.68 -15.31 -0.77
N GLY A 101 -2.66 -16.14 -1.14
CA GLY A 101 -3.73 -15.75 -2.03
C GLY A 101 -4.78 -14.86 -1.36
N VAL A 102 -5.09 -13.76 -2.00
CA VAL A 102 -6.14 -12.83 -1.59
C VAL A 102 -7.04 -12.58 -2.79
N GLU A 103 -8.36 -12.58 -2.57
CA GLU A 103 -9.31 -12.24 -3.63
C GLU A 103 -9.47 -10.75 -3.74
N ARG A 104 -9.30 -10.23 -4.95
CA ARG A 104 -9.45 -8.82 -5.27
C ARG A 104 -10.29 -8.64 -6.52
N SER A 105 -10.93 -7.48 -6.67
CA SER A 105 -11.60 -7.14 -7.92
C SER A 105 -10.58 -7.08 -9.06
N VAL A 106 -10.94 -7.58 -10.23
CA VAL A 106 -10.03 -7.61 -11.39
C VAL A 106 -9.83 -6.25 -12.01
N ALA A 107 -10.77 -5.32 -11.80
CA ALA A 107 -10.70 -3.95 -12.32
C ALA A 107 -11.33 -2.99 -11.33
N VAL A 108 -10.77 -1.79 -11.25
CA VAL A 108 -11.30 -0.71 -10.40
C VAL A 108 -11.21 0.61 -11.15
N LYS A 109 -12.09 1.55 -10.77
CA LYS A 109 -11.96 2.96 -11.11
C LYS A 109 -11.62 3.69 -9.84
N LEU A 110 -10.62 4.55 -9.91
CA LEU A 110 -10.08 5.22 -8.75
C LEU A 110 -9.98 6.72 -9.03
N LYS A 111 -10.32 7.52 -8.03
CA LYS A 111 -10.18 8.96 -8.07
C LYS A 111 -9.12 9.35 -7.04
N ALA A 112 -8.11 10.09 -7.45
CA ALA A 112 -7.05 10.51 -6.56
C ALA A 112 -6.40 11.79 -7.05
N ALA A 113 -5.76 12.53 -6.15
CA ALA A 113 -4.96 13.68 -6.50
C ALA A 113 -3.50 13.26 -6.67
N ASP A 114 -2.74 14.04 -7.41
CA ASP A 114 -1.28 13.93 -7.44
C ASP A 114 -0.68 14.81 -6.33
N GLU A 115 0.66 14.87 -6.26
CA GLU A 115 1.36 15.64 -5.22
C GLU A 115 1.21 17.15 -5.35
N HIS A 116 0.60 17.62 -6.43
CA HIS A 116 0.29 19.02 -6.66
C HIS A 116 -1.19 19.35 -6.44
N GLY A 117 -1.98 18.36 -6.03
CA GLY A 117 -3.40 18.53 -5.78
C GLY A 117 -4.30 18.39 -7.00
N LYS A 118 -3.74 17.99 -8.14
CA LYS A 118 -4.54 17.79 -9.36
C LYS A 118 -5.27 16.45 -9.27
N VAL A 119 -6.60 16.49 -9.25
CA VAL A 119 -7.44 15.30 -9.17
C VAL A 119 -7.59 14.67 -10.55
N ARG A 120 -7.53 13.35 -10.60
CA ARG A 120 -7.72 12.59 -11.84
C ARG A 120 -8.44 11.28 -11.56
N GLU A 121 -9.05 10.73 -12.59
CA GLU A 121 -9.65 9.40 -12.54
C GLU A 121 -8.73 8.43 -13.25
N ILE A 122 -8.59 7.25 -12.68
CA ILE A 122 -7.71 6.20 -13.18
C ILE A 122 -8.51 4.92 -13.31
N ASP A 123 -8.51 4.35 -14.52
CA ASP A 123 -9.06 3.01 -14.75
C ASP A 123 -7.91 2.02 -14.65
N ALA A 124 -8.03 1.05 -13.76
CA ALA A 124 -6.99 0.06 -13.55
C ALA A 124 -7.53 -1.34 -13.63
N GLU A 125 -6.71 -2.24 -14.16
CA GLU A 125 -7.00 -3.67 -14.19
C GLU A 125 -5.71 -4.45 -13.98
N GLY A 126 -5.83 -5.75 -13.75
CA GLY A 126 -4.68 -6.60 -13.53
C GLY A 126 -3.92 -6.25 -12.26
N MET A 127 -2.59 -6.31 -12.33
CA MET A 127 -1.73 -6.10 -11.17
C MET A 127 -1.91 -4.70 -10.56
N LEU A 128 -2.11 -3.67 -11.39
CA LEU A 128 -2.30 -2.31 -10.87
C LEU A 128 -3.58 -2.23 -10.04
N ALA A 129 -4.68 -2.83 -10.49
CA ALA A 129 -5.93 -2.83 -9.74
C ALA A 129 -5.76 -3.57 -8.41
N VAL A 130 -5.10 -4.70 -8.41
CA VAL A 130 -4.84 -5.48 -7.20
C VAL A 130 -3.98 -4.67 -6.23
N CYS A 131 -2.91 -4.04 -6.72
CA CYS A 131 -2.02 -3.25 -5.90
C CYS A 131 -2.73 -2.03 -5.30
N MET A 132 -3.57 -1.35 -6.07
CA MET A 132 -4.36 -0.24 -5.57
C MET A 132 -5.25 -0.66 -4.39
N GLN A 133 -5.93 -1.80 -4.53
CA GLN A 133 -6.80 -2.30 -3.46
C GLN A 133 -5.99 -2.67 -2.21
N HIS A 134 -4.84 -3.30 -2.39
CA HIS A 134 -3.95 -3.66 -1.29
C HIS A 134 -3.48 -2.40 -0.54
N GLU A 135 -3.03 -1.38 -1.25
CA GLU A 135 -2.52 -0.17 -0.61
C GLU A 135 -3.64 0.64 0.05
N LEU A 136 -4.84 0.67 -0.54
CA LEU A 136 -5.96 1.33 0.11
C LEU A 136 -6.37 0.64 1.41
N ASP A 137 -6.22 -0.68 1.50
CA ASP A 137 -6.44 -1.40 2.75
C ASP A 137 -5.53 -0.88 3.85
N HIS A 138 -4.26 -0.61 3.55
CA HIS A 138 -3.33 -0.03 4.54
C HIS A 138 -3.83 1.31 5.05
N LEU A 139 -4.41 2.14 4.19
CA LEU A 139 -4.95 3.43 4.60
C LEU A 139 -6.17 3.27 5.52
N MET A 140 -6.83 2.12 5.47
CA MET A 140 -7.96 1.79 6.35
C MET A 140 -7.51 1.01 7.59
N GLY A 141 -6.20 0.83 7.77
CA GLY A 141 -5.66 0.10 8.90
C GLY A 141 -5.70 -1.42 8.75
N LYS A 142 -5.74 -1.92 7.52
CA LYS A 142 -5.81 -3.36 7.23
C LYS A 142 -4.52 -3.86 6.59
N VAL A 143 -4.14 -5.08 6.92
CA VAL A 143 -2.98 -5.77 6.34
C VAL A 143 -3.48 -7.05 5.70
N PHE A 144 -2.91 -7.43 4.53
CA PHE A 144 -3.44 -8.57 3.76
C PHE A 144 -3.49 -9.88 4.54
N VAL A 145 -2.58 -10.08 5.50
CA VAL A 145 -2.57 -11.29 6.31
C VAL A 145 -3.84 -11.47 7.13
N GLU A 146 -4.60 -10.40 7.34
CA GLU A 146 -5.88 -10.48 8.05
C GLU A 146 -6.96 -11.20 7.25
N TYR A 147 -6.73 -11.44 5.95
CA TYR A 147 -7.60 -12.25 5.12
C TYR A 147 -7.24 -13.74 5.18
N LEU A 148 -6.16 -14.09 5.88
CA LEU A 148 -5.70 -15.46 6.00
C LEU A 148 -6.48 -16.23 7.07
N SER A 149 -6.40 -17.56 7.03
CA SER A 149 -7.01 -18.40 8.08
C SER A 149 -6.36 -18.13 9.43
N PRO A 150 -7.09 -18.37 10.55
CA PRO A 150 -6.51 -18.22 11.87
C PRO A 150 -5.24 -19.04 12.09
N LEU A 151 -5.14 -20.21 11.47
CA LEU A 151 -3.94 -21.03 11.58
C LEU A 151 -2.73 -20.35 10.95
N LYS A 152 -2.88 -19.77 9.76
CA LYS A 152 -1.79 -19.06 9.09
C LYS A 152 -1.36 -17.83 9.88
N LEU A 153 -2.32 -17.09 10.43
CA LEU A 153 -1.99 -15.95 11.29
C LEU A 153 -1.20 -16.36 12.52
N SER A 154 -1.55 -17.49 13.13
CA SER A 154 -0.81 -18.02 14.28
C SER A 154 0.63 -18.34 13.93
N LEU A 155 0.87 -18.93 12.76
CA LEU A 155 2.22 -19.26 12.31
C LEU A 155 3.06 -18.00 12.06
N ILE A 156 2.46 -16.94 11.54
CA ILE A 156 3.12 -15.66 11.35
C ILE A 156 3.53 -15.07 12.69
N HIS A 157 2.62 -15.09 13.68
CA HIS A 157 2.90 -14.58 15.02
C HIS A 157 4.03 -15.35 15.71
N ILE A 158 4.08 -16.66 15.51
CA ILE A 158 5.14 -17.49 16.07
C ILE A 158 6.50 -17.11 15.49
N SER A 159 6.56 -16.77 14.21
CA SER A 159 7.83 -16.41 13.56
C SER A 159 8.25 -14.97 13.82
N GLU A 160 7.35 -14.09 14.26
CA GLU A 160 7.61 -12.67 14.48
C GLU A 160 8.68 -12.36 15.54
N PRO A 161 8.72 -13.04 16.70
CA PRO A 161 9.65 -12.66 17.77
C PRO A 161 11.10 -12.56 17.35
N THR A 162 11.53 -13.36 16.37
CA THR A 162 12.92 -13.36 15.93
C THR A 162 13.30 -12.13 15.11
N ARG A 163 12.34 -11.33 14.69
CA ARG A 163 12.54 -10.19 13.81
C ARG A 163 12.48 -8.84 14.52
N ARG A 164 12.15 -8.86 15.80
CA ARG A 164 11.82 -7.65 16.52
C ARG A 164 12.91 -7.13 17.40
N SER A 165 14.00 -7.78 17.36
CA SER A 165 15.17 -7.39 18.14
C SER A 165 15.78 -6.09 17.66
#